data_515c4a8b670a0fe65fdc2e0e082a4d32
#
_entry.id   515c4a8b670a0fe65fdc2e0e082a4d32
#
_cell.length_a   1.000
_cell.length_b   1.000
_cell.length_c   1.000
_cell.angle_alpha   90.00
_cell.angle_beta   90.00
_cell.angle_gamma   90.00
#
_symmetry.space_group_name_H-M   'P 1'
#
loop_
_entity.id
_entity.type
_entity.pdbx_description
1 polymer ?
#
loop_
_entity_poly.entity_id
_entity_poly.type
_entity_poly.pdbx_seq_one_letter_code
_entity_poly.pdbx_strand_id
1 'polypeptide(L)'
;MDLFAQEGMTATRLAETAGRLLQARQALEQVTENFMQAAVRLDEYGIAHLTYASLHDQPEDILRRTINRLLTPYGGYPPRAESVQRILNDVFLKSRPPKDGGKTVNGFVIRFRRDGLLIFREFSGLPEPVIIKPGEFFVWDNGTSVRVAKKTMLKGTLSIKPLGAAGLKAIRHLGNDVPKNLPVAAIHALPSVWLTYRKKSHILAAKGVLTHQDIQFDDKIWF
;
A
#
# COMPACT_ATOMS: atom_id res chain seq x y z
N MET A 1 -16.65 -36.28 32.17
CA MET A 1 -16.33 -35.30 33.21
C MET A 1 -15.74 -34.09 32.51
N ASP A 2 -16.41 -32.97 32.65
CA ASP A 2 -16.03 -31.73 31.88
C ASP A 2 -14.91 -31.04 32.67
N LEU A 3 -13.67 -31.18 32.19
CA LEU A 3 -12.47 -30.60 32.78
C LEU A 3 -12.60 -29.06 32.94
N PHE A 4 -13.32 -28.42 32.06
CA PHE A 4 -13.55 -26.97 32.09
C PHE A 4 -14.45 -26.56 33.26
N ALA A 5 -15.41 -27.38 33.65
CA ALA A 5 -16.29 -27.09 34.76
C ALA A 5 -15.57 -27.17 36.10
N GLN A 6 -14.55 -28.05 36.25
CA GLN A 6 -13.73 -28.18 37.45
C GLN A 6 -12.84 -26.97 37.71
N GLU A 7 -12.39 -26.30 36.68
CA GLU A 7 -11.59 -25.05 36.72
C GLU A 7 -12.45 -23.79 36.84
N GLY A 8 -13.76 -23.93 37.10
CA GLY A 8 -14.69 -22.79 37.20
C GLY A 8 -14.95 -22.04 35.87
N MET A 9 -14.57 -22.64 34.77
CA MET A 9 -14.84 -22.10 33.41
C MET A 9 -16.23 -22.54 32.95
N THR A 10 -17.22 -21.72 33.21
CA THR A 10 -18.56 -21.91 32.68
C THR A 10 -18.69 -21.30 31.30
N ALA A 11 -19.61 -21.79 30.44
CA ALA A 11 -19.91 -21.23 29.13
C ALA A 11 -20.24 -19.72 29.22
N THR A 12 -20.92 -19.31 30.29
CA THR A 12 -21.25 -17.89 30.52
C THR A 12 -20.00 -17.05 30.76
N ARG A 13 -19.07 -17.51 31.59
CA ARG A 13 -17.79 -16.80 31.85
C ARG A 13 -16.93 -16.71 30.59
N LEU A 14 -16.90 -17.76 29.76
CA LEU A 14 -16.19 -17.74 28.48
C LEU A 14 -16.83 -16.73 27.52
N ALA A 15 -18.17 -16.70 27.43
CA ALA A 15 -18.88 -15.73 26.59
C ALA A 15 -18.66 -14.28 27.06
N GLU A 16 -18.70 -14.02 28.38
CA GLU A 16 -18.39 -12.71 28.95
C GLU A 16 -16.94 -12.26 28.63
N THR A 17 -15.99 -13.19 28.80
CA THR A 17 -14.58 -12.91 28.50
C THR A 17 -14.37 -12.63 27.01
N ALA A 18 -14.97 -13.42 26.14
CA ALA A 18 -14.95 -13.21 24.69
C ALA A 18 -15.57 -11.85 24.32
N GLY A 19 -16.69 -11.47 24.95
CA GLY A 19 -17.32 -10.17 24.77
C GLY A 19 -16.39 -9.00 25.16
N ARG A 20 -15.74 -9.09 26.31
CA ARG A 20 -14.76 -8.07 26.76
C ARG A 20 -13.55 -7.97 25.82
N LEU A 21 -13.02 -9.11 25.36
CA LEU A 21 -11.92 -9.14 24.39
C LEU A 21 -12.34 -8.51 23.04
N LEU A 22 -13.55 -8.78 22.59
CA LEU A 22 -14.08 -8.15 21.36
C LEU A 22 -14.17 -6.62 21.51
N GLN A 23 -14.70 -6.12 22.63
CA GLN A 23 -14.78 -4.68 22.88
C GLN A 23 -13.37 -4.04 22.95
N ALA A 24 -12.42 -4.68 23.66
CA ALA A 24 -11.04 -4.21 23.71
C ALA A 24 -10.41 -4.17 22.31
N ARG A 25 -10.63 -5.20 21.50
CA ARG A 25 -10.17 -5.23 20.11
C ARG A 25 -10.75 -4.08 19.29
N GLN A 26 -12.06 -3.83 19.38
CA GLN A 26 -12.72 -2.73 18.67
C GLN A 26 -12.15 -1.38 19.07
N ALA A 27 -11.92 -1.16 20.37
CA ALA A 27 -11.29 0.08 20.85
C ALA A 27 -9.86 0.26 20.28
N LEU A 28 -9.05 -0.79 20.26
CA LEU A 28 -7.71 -0.75 19.70
C LEU A 28 -7.73 -0.51 18.16
N GLU A 29 -8.69 -1.09 17.45
CA GLU A 29 -8.87 -0.83 16.02
C GLU A 29 -9.20 0.65 15.77
N GLN A 30 -10.09 1.24 16.57
CA GLN A 30 -10.44 2.67 16.45
C GLN A 30 -9.24 3.57 16.75
N VAL A 31 -8.48 3.28 17.81
CA VAL A 31 -7.25 4.02 18.12
C VAL A 31 -6.23 3.91 16.99
N THR A 32 -6.07 2.71 16.42
CA THR A 32 -5.17 2.50 15.29
C THR A 32 -5.60 3.31 14.08
N GLU A 33 -6.88 3.33 13.76
CA GLU A 33 -7.42 4.09 12.63
C GLU A 33 -7.21 5.60 12.81
N ASN A 34 -7.53 6.13 13.98
CA ASN A 34 -7.30 7.54 14.30
C ASN A 34 -5.81 7.91 14.17
N PHE A 35 -4.92 7.03 14.66
CA PHE A 35 -3.49 7.22 14.51
C PHE A 35 -3.06 7.22 13.04
N MET A 36 -3.54 6.27 12.26
CA MET A 36 -3.20 6.19 10.83
C MET A 36 -3.65 7.42 10.07
N GLN A 37 -4.87 7.91 10.32
CA GLN A 37 -5.38 9.14 9.71
C GLN A 37 -4.53 10.37 10.04
N ALA A 38 -3.97 10.44 11.25
CA ALA A 38 -3.14 11.55 11.69
C ALA A 38 -1.68 11.46 11.24
N ALA A 39 -1.11 10.26 11.21
CA ALA A 39 0.33 10.02 11.06
C ALA A 39 0.77 9.51 9.69
N VAL A 40 -0.12 8.84 8.95
CA VAL A 40 0.19 8.30 7.63
C VAL A 40 -0.24 9.28 6.55
N ARG A 41 0.70 9.82 5.81
CA ARG A 41 0.42 10.66 4.65
C ARG A 41 0.65 9.86 3.37
N LEU A 42 -0.38 9.69 2.56
CA LEU A 42 -0.25 9.20 1.21
C LEU A 42 0.05 10.37 0.27
N ASP A 43 1.06 10.22 -0.58
CA ASP A 43 1.32 11.18 -1.65
C ASP A 43 0.53 10.83 -2.92
N GLU A 44 0.61 11.68 -3.93
CA GLU A 44 -0.08 11.52 -5.22
C GLU A 44 0.35 10.25 -6.00
N TYR A 45 1.47 9.66 -5.61
CA TYR A 45 1.98 8.41 -6.18
C TYR A 45 1.47 7.18 -5.45
N GLY A 46 0.81 7.34 -4.29
CA GLY A 46 0.36 6.27 -3.42
C GLY A 46 1.45 5.71 -2.52
N ILE A 47 2.50 6.49 -2.26
CA ILE A 47 3.55 6.14 -1.32
C ILE A 47 3.13 6.63 0.07
N ALA A 48 3.19 5.74 1.06
CA ALA A 48 2.93 6.09 2.44
C ALA A 48 4.18 6.67 3.10
N HIS A 49 4.02 7.81 3.76
CA HIS A 49 5.04 8.52 4.51
C HIS A 49 4.67 8.52 5.98
N LEU A 50 5.62 8.12 6.85
CA LEU A 50 5.50 8.17 8.30
C LEU A 50 6.75 8.82 8.88
N THR A 51 6.59 9.73 9.83
CA THR A 51 7.73 10.36 10.53
C THR A 51 8.12 9.55 11.76
N TYR A 52 9.41 9.54 12.14
CA TYR A 52 9.82 8.91 13.40
C TYR A 52 9.17 9.59 14.61
N ALA A 53 8.99 10.90 14.56
CA ALA A 53 8.33 11.63 15.65
C ALA A 53 6.93 11.10 15.94
N SER A 54 6.12 10.84 14.89
CA SER A 54 4.77 10.29 15.09
C SER A 54 4.78 8.83 15.59
N LEU A 55 5.85 8.08 15.31
CA LEU A 55 5.97 6.68 15.69
C LEU A 55 6.42 6.50 17.14
N HIS A 56 7.31 7.36 17.66
CA HIS A 56 7.91 7.20 18.99
C HIS A 56 6.91 7.31 20.15
N ASP A 57 5.85 8.08 19.97
CA ASP A 57 4.88 8.35 21.03
C ASP A 57 3.74 7.33 21.10
N GLN A 58 3.81 6.27 20.28
CA GLN A 58 2.73 5.29 20.19
C GLN A 58 3.04 3.97 20.90
N PRO A 59 2.03 3.34 21.53
CA PRO A 59 2.14 1.99 22.03
C PRO A 59 2.54 1.00 20.93
N GLU A 60 3.40 0.03 21.26
CA GLU A 60 3.89 -0.96 20.30
C GLU A 60 2.76 -1.71 19.57
N ASP A 61 1.64 -2.01 20.25
CA ASP A 61 0.51 -2.71 19.63
C ASP A 61 -0.17 -1.85 18.54
N ILE A 62 -0.30 -0.55 18.76
CA ILE A 62 -0.83 0.39 17.74
C ILE A 62 0.09 0.43 16.51
N LEU A 63 1.39 0.50 16.74
CA LEU A 63 2.37 0.48 15.66
C LEU A 63 2.37 -0.84 14.90
N ARG A 64 2.26 -1.96 15.61
CA ARG A 64 2.13 -3.30 15.02
C ARG A 64 0.92 -3.39 14.10
N ARG A 65 -0.23 -2.91 14.54
CA ARG A 65 -1.48 -2.86 13.75
C ARG A 65 -1.32 -1.96 12.54
N THR A 66 -0.73 -0.79 12.72
CA THR A 66 -0.44 0.16 11.62
C THR A 66 0.44 -0.47 10.55
N ILE A 67 1.58 -1.04 10.94
CA ILE A 67 2.49 -1.71 10.01
C ILE A 67 1.82 -2.90 9.32
N ASN A 68 1.05 -3.71 10.06
CA ASN A 68 0.28 -4.79 9.46
C ASN A 68 -0.68 -4.29 8.37
N ARG A 69 -1.45 -3.23 8.65
CA ARG A 69 -2.38 -2.65 7.66
C ARG A 69 -1.64 -2.11 6.44
N LEU A 70 -0.58 -1.33 6.64
CA LEU A 70 0.22 -0.75 5.55
C LEU A 70 0.92 -1.78 4.67
N LEU A 71 1.26 -2.95 5.22
CA LEU A 71 1.93 -4.03 4.50
C LEU A 71 0.98 -5.16 4.07
N THR A 72 -0.32 -4.96 4.17
CA THR A 72 -1.32 -5.94 3.70
C THR A 72 -1.76 -5.54 2.29
N PRO A 73 -1.48 -6.36 1.25
CA PRO A 73 -1.95 -6.08 -0.10
C PRO A 73 -3.49 -6.11 -0.16
N TYR A 74 -4.07 -5.35 -1.07
CA TYR A 74 -5.51 -5.38 -1.31
C TYR A 74 -5.98 -6.81 -1.63
N GLY A 75 -6.93 -7.31 -0.85
CA GLY A 75 -7.42 -8.70 -0.97
C GLY A 75 -6.42 -9.78 -0.55
N GLY A 76 -5.25 -9.40 0.00
CA GLY A 76 -4.20 -10.30 0.44
C GLY A 76 -4.18 -10.55 1.94
N TYR A 77 -3.15 -11.27 2.39
CA TYR A 77 -2.93 -11.60 3.79
C TYR A 77 -1.93 -10.63 4.44
N PRO A 78 -2.06 -10.39 5.75
CA PRO A 78 -1.08 -9.59 6.49
C PRO A 78 0.31 -10.26 6.50
N PRO A 79 1.38 -9.49 6.70
CA PRO A 79 2.72 -10.02 6.82
C PRO A 79 2.86 -10.92 8.05
N ARG A 80 3.87 -11.80 8.06
CA ARG A 80 4.18 -12.64 9.21
C ARG A 80 4.56 -11.79 10.41
N ALA A 81 4.09 -12.16 11.60
CA ALA A 81 4.33 -11.43 12.86
C ALA A 81 5.82 -11.15 13.13
N GLU A 82 6.70 -12.12 12.86
CA GLU A 82 8.15 -11.95 12.99
C GLU A 82 8.74 -10.88 12.06
N SER A 83 8.18 -10.73 10.87
CA SER A 83 8.63 -9.70 9.93
C SER A 83 8.24 -8.31 10.41
N VAL A 84 7.03 -8.17 10.94
CA VAL A 84 6.56 -6.92 11.57
C VAL A 84 7.40 -6.59 12.79
N GLN A 85 7.68 -7.58 13.67
CA GLN A 85 8.51 -7.37 14.85
C GLN A 85 9.91 -6.89 14.49
N ARG A 86 10.52 -7.44 13.44
CA ARG A 86 11.84 -6.97 12.96
C ARG A 86 11.82 -5.52 12.47
N ILE A 87 10.70 -5.08 11.86
CA ILE A 87 10.54 -3.67 11.47
C ILE A 87 10.43 -2.80 12.71
N LEU A 88 9.60 -3.17 13.67
CA LEU A 88 9.42 -2.44 14.92
C LEU A 88 10.75 -2.31 15.68
N ASN A 89 11.52 -3.38 15.77
CA ASN A 89 12.83 -3.38 16.40
C ASN A 89 13.80 -2.39 15.72
N ASP A 90 13.79 -2.31 14.38
CA ASP A 90 14.65 -1.39 13.65
C ASP A 90 14.23 0.09 13.81
N VAL A 91 12.96 0.33 14.05
CA VAL A 91 12.42 1.68 14.25
C VAL A 91 12.60 2.17 15.70
N PHE A 92 12.43 1.28 16.68
CA PHE A 92 12.33 1.66 18.09
C PHE A 92 13.55 1.29 18.95
N LEU A 93 14.20 0.16 18.68
CA LEU A 93 15.28 -0.33 19.54
C LEU A 93 16.66 0.19 19.14
N LYS A 94 16.81 0.78 17.98
CA LYS A 94 18.06 1.40 17.59
C LYS A 94 18.02 2.88 17.94
N SER A 95 18.95 3.29 18.78
CA SER A 95 19.14 4.71 19.18
C SER A 95 19.37 5.65 17.97
N ARG A 96 19.54 5.10 16.77
CA ARG A 96 19.58 5.79 15.49
C ARG A 96 18.90 4.94 14.44
N PRO A 97 17.91 5.50 13.69
CA PRO A 97 17.36 4.82 12.54
C PRO A 97 18.47 4.48 11.54
N PRO A 98 18.33 3.40 10.76
CA PRO A 98 19.28 3.07 9.71
C PRO A 98 19.44 4.28 8.79
N LYS A 99 20.66 4.76 8.59
CA LYS A 99 20.92 6.00 7.83
C LYS A 99 20.41 5.93 6.40
N ASP A 100 20.51 4.77 5.78
CA ASP A 100 19.97 4.47 4.45
C ASP A 100 19.78 2.96 4.35
N GLY A 101 18.69 2.54 3.80
CA GLY A 101 18.41 1.13 3.66
C GLY A 101 16.93 0.91 3.39
N GLY A 102 16.60 -0.31 3.09
CA GLY A 102 15.23 -0.73 2.88
C GLY A 102 15.08 -2.20 3.21
N LYS A 103 13.86 -2.58 3.48
CA LYS A 103 13.45 -3.98 3.63
C LYS A 103 12.29 -4.23 2.71
N THR A 104 12.26 -5.42 2.15
CA THR A 104 11.08 -5.89 1.42
C THR A 104 10.34 -6.88 2.29
N VAL A 105 9.06 -6.62 2.51
CA VAL A 105 8.17 -7.46 3.31
C VAL A 105 6.80 -7.48 2.65
N ASN A 106 6.29 -8.68 2.41
CA ASN A 106 4.93 -8.91 1.91
C ASN A 106 4.60 -8.17 0.60
N GLY A 107 5.59 -8.02 -0.29
CA GLY A 107 5.44 -7.30 -1.56
C GLY A 107 5.45 -5.78 -1.43
N PHE A 108 5.93 -5.26 -0.29
CA PHE A 108 6.18 -3.84 -0.07
C PHE A 108 7.64 -3.58 0.23
N VAL A 109 8.13 -2.44 -0.20
CA VAL A 109 9.44 -1.91 0.16
C VAL A 109 9.25 -0.86 1.25
N ILE A 110 9.94 -1.04 2.36
CA ILE A 110 10.05 -0.06 3.44
C ILE A 110 11.41 0.59 3.28
N ARG A 111 11.43 1.88 2.99
CA ARG A 111 12.66 2.66 2.87
C ARG A 111 12.83 3.54 4.08
N PHE A 112 13.95 3.38 4.78
CA PHE A 112 14.32 4.26 5.88
C PHE A 112 14.88 5.57 5.33
N ARG A 113 14.45 6.69 5.89
CA ARG A 113 14.91 8.04 5.61
C ARG A 113 15.38 8.69 6.89
N ARG A 114 16.01 9.86 6.79
CA ARG A 114 16.53 10.59 7.96
C ARG A 114 15.43 10.94 8.97
N ASP A 115 14.23 11.24 8.51
CA ASP A 115 13.10 11.76 9.27
C ASP A 115 11.93 10.77 9.42
N GLY A 116 11.98 9.61 8.74
CA GLY A 116 10.87 8.65 8.79
C GLY A 116 11.01 7.48 7.83
N LEU A 117 9.86 6.93 7.48
CA LEU A 117 9.70 5.77 6.61
C LEU A 117 8.94 6.13 5.34
N LEU A 118 9.36 5.54 4.22
CA LEU A 118 8.55 5.44 3.00
C LEU A 118 8.13 4.00 2.81
N ILE A 119 6.86 3.76 2.50
CA ILE A 119 6.34 2.44 2.21
C ILE A 119 5.66 2.48 0.84
N PHE A 120 6.08 1.61 -0.06
CA PHE A 120 5.54 1.51 -1.42
C PHE A 120 5.59 0.07 -1.92
N ARG A 121 4.87 -0.22 -3.00
CA ARG A 121 4.82 -1.57 -3.57
C ARG A 121 6.15 -1.98 -4.19
N GLU A 122 6.52 -3.25 -3.97
CA GLU A 122 7.63 -3.88 -4.67
C GLU A 122 7.23 -4.23 -6.10
N PHE A 123 8.07 -3.88 -7.07
CA PHE A 123 7.78 -4.13 -8.49
C PHE A 123 7.54 -5.61 -8.82
N SER A 124 8.31 -6.51 -8.25
CA SER A 124 8.19 -7.96 -8.46
C SER A 124 6.93 -8.59 -7.87
N GLY A 125 6.28 -7.90 -6.92
CA GLY A 125 5.05 -8.35 -6.27
C GLY A 125 3.78 -7.77 -6.89
N LEU A 126 3.87 -7.07 -8.03
CA LEU A 126 2.73 -6.45 -8.67
C LEU A 126 2.00 -7.45 -9.60
N PRO A 127 0.69 -7.24 -9.81
CA PRO A 127 -0.10 -8.07 -10.71
C PRO A 127 0.43 -8.05 -12.15
N GLU A 128 0.19 -9.15 -12.87
CA GLU A 128 0.39 -9.21 -14.30
C GLU A 128 -0.48 -8.17 -15.05
N PRO A 129 -0.09 -7.79 -16.27
CA PRO A 129 -0.85 -6.85 -17.08
C PRO A 129 -2.30 -7.30 -17.27
N VAL A 130 -3.26 -6.40 -16.99
CA VAL A 130 -4.70 -6.66 -17.13
C VAL A 130 -5.28 -5.79 -18.23
N ILE A 131 -6.10 -6.39 -19.10
CA ILE A 131 -6.86 -5.67 -20.12
C ILE A 131 -8.04 -4.97 -19.44
N ILE A 132 -8.21 -3.69 -19.76
CA ILE A 132 -9.31 -2.85 -19.26
C ILE A 132 -10.13 -2.32 -20.43
N LYS A 133 -11.45 -2.14 -20.24
CA LYS A 133 -12.35 -1.65 -21.28
C LYS A 133 -12.82 -0.23 -21.00
N PRO A 134 -13.16 0.54 -22.04
CA PRO A 134 -13.82 1.82 -21.87
C PRO A 134 -15.09 1.70 -21.01
N GLY A 135 -15.29 2.59 -20.07
CA GLY A 135 -16.38 2.61 -19.13
C GLY A 135 -16.21 1.69 -17.91
N GLU A 136 -15.17 0.89 -17.86
CA GLU A 136 -14.86 0.06 -16.69
C GLU A 136 -14.20 0.88 -15.58
N PHE A 137 -14.54 0.47 -14.35
CA PHE A 137 -13.83 0.83 -13.13
C PHE A 137 -13.09 -0.41 -12.67
N PHE A 138 -11.78 -0.34 -12.61
CA PHE A 138 -10.94 -1.47 -12.25
C PHE A 138 -10.08 -1.13 -11.03
N VAL A 139 -10.17 -1.95 -10.01
CA VAL A 139 -9.25 -1.89 -8.86
C VAL A 139 -8.03 -2.74 -9.18
N TRP A 140 -6.89 -2.08 -9.33
CA TRP A 140 -5.65 -2.78 -9.58
C TRP A 140 -4.99 -3.20 -8.28
N ASP A 141 -3.73 -2.97 -8.10
CA ASP A 141 -3.03 -3.33 -6.89
C ASP A 141 -3.24 -2.27 -5.80
N ASN A 142 -3.32 -2.73 -4.55
CA ASN A 142 -3.23 -1.90 -3.36
C ASN A 142 -4.29 -0.77 -3.27
N GLY A 143 -5.49 -1.05 -3.74
CA GLY A 143 -6.58 -0.09 -3.68
C GLY A 143 -6.52 1.04 -4.72
N THR A 144 -5.46 1.12 -5.52
CA THR A 144 -5.44 2.04 -6.66
C THR A 144 -6.45 1.59 -7.70
N SER A 145 -7.42 2.44 -8.00
CA SER A 145 -8.39 2.19 -9.04
C SER A 145 -8.12 3.02 -10.29
N VAL A 146 -8.52 2.47 -11.43
CA VAL A 146 -8.42 3.11 -12.73
C VAL A 146 -9.81 3.15 -13.35
N ARG A 147 -10.19 4.33 -13.82
CA ARG A 147 -11.40 4.53 -14.60
C ARG A 147 -11.03 4.98 -15.99
N VAL A 148 -11.59 4.33 -17.00
CA VAL A 148 -11.49 4.75 -18.40
C VAL A 148 -12.83 5.34 -18.83
N ALA A 149 -12.81 6.49 -19.49
CA ALA A 149 -14.01 7.14 -19.98
C ALA A 149 -14.82 6.21 -20.90
N LYS A 150 -16.14 6.17 -20.73
CA LYS A 150 -17.05 5.33 -21.54
C LYS A 150 -17.04 5.71 -23.01
N LYS A 151 -16.95 7.02 -23.29
CA LYS A 151 -16.83 7.57 -24.65
C LYS A 151 -15.38 7.99 -24.87
N THR A 152 -14.56 7.08 -25.35
CA THR A 152 -13.18 7.36 -25.74
C THR A 152 -12.98 7.16 -27.24
N MET A 153 -12.13 7.97 -27.86
CA MET A 153 -11.73 7.82 -29.26
C MET A 153 -10.53 6.88 -29.44
N LEU A 154 -10.03 6.28 -28.35
CA LEU A 154 -8.89 5.39 -28.36
C LEU A 154 -9.23 4.08 -29.10
N LYS A 155 -8.49 3.81 -30.19
CA LYS A 155 -8.62 2.57 -30.98
C LYS A 155 -7.49 1.63 -30.63
N GLY A 156 -7.79 0.48 -30.00
CA GLY A 156 -6.79 -0.51 -29.61
C GLY A 156 -7.16 -1.20 -28.31
N THR A 157 -6.23 -2.00 -27.80
CA THR A 157 -6.37 -2.69 -26.53
C THR A 157 -5.74 -1.86 -25.42
N LEU A 158 -6.53 -1.51 -24.42
CA LEU A 158 -6.05 -0.85 -23.20
C LEU A 158 -5.64 -1.89 -22.18
N SER A 159 -4.52 -1.66 -21.53
CA SER A 159 -4.06 -2.50 -20.43
C SER A 159 -3.47 -1.65 -19.31
N ILE A 160 -3.71 -2.11 -18.06
CA ILE A 160 -3.03 -1.58 -16.88
C ILE A 160 -1.87 -2.52 -16.52
N LYS A 161 -0.73 -1.96 -16.19
CA LYS A 161 0.47 -2.68 -15.75
C LYS A 161 1.41 -1.75 -14.99
N PRO A 162 2.43 -2.29 -14.29
CA PRO A 162 3.48 -1.45 -13.71
C PRO A 162 4.19 -0.61 -14.77
N LEU A 163 4.60 0.60 -14.40
CA LEU A 163 5.32 1.51 -15.29
C LEU A 163 6.62 0.89 -15.81
N GLY A 164 7.42 0.33 -14.90
CA GLY A 164 8.70 -0.29 -15.23
C GLY A 164 9.73 0.66 -15.86
N ALA A 165 10.87 0.10 -16.23
CA ALA A 165 11.93 0.86 -16.87
C ALA A 165 11.52 1.37 -18.28
N ALA A 166 10.76 0.57 -19.02
CA ALA A 166 10.30 0.93 -20.36
C ALA A 166 9.32 2.13 -20.31
N GLY A 167 8.39 2.13 -19.35
CA GLY A 167 7.46 3.25 -19.17
C GLY A 167 8.18 4.50 -18.69
N LEU A 168 9.11 4.39 -17.76
CA LEU A 168 9.92 5.51 -17.30
C LEU A 168 10.71 6.15 -18.48
N LYS A 169 11.30 5.33 -19.35
CA LYS A 169 11.97 5.80 -20.56
C LYS A 169 10.99 6.52 -21.49
N ALA A 170 9.81 5.94 -21.72
CA ALA A 170 8.78 6.54 -22.58
C ALA A 170 8.30 7.90 -22.05
N ILE A 171 8.06 8.03 -20.75
CA ILE A 171 7.65 9.29 -20.10
C ILE A 171 8.71 10.38 -20.32
N ARG A 172 9.99 10.06 -20.13
CA ARG A 172 11.10 11.00 -20.38
C ARG A 172 11.18 11.44 -21.83
N HIS A 173 10.95 10.54 -22.77
CA HIS A 173 10.90 10.89 -24.20
C HIS A 173 9.72 11.80 -24.56
N LEU A 174 8.62 11.73 -23.80
CA LEU A 174 7.48 12.65 -23.95
C LEU A 174 7.73 14.02 -23.31
N GLY A 175 8.91 14.25 -22.72
CA GLY A 175 9.26 15.51 -22.08
C GLY A 175 8.60 15.74 -20.73
N ASN A 176 8.01 14.69 -20.12
CA ASN A 176 7.43 14.81 -18.78
C ASN A 176 8.49 14.63 -17.70
N ASP A 177 8.41 15.49 -16.68
CA ASP A 177 9.27 15.40 -15.52
C ASP A 177 8.89 14.22 -14.66
N VAL A 178 9.91 13.50 -14.20
CA VAL A 178 9.77 12.41 -13.25
C VAL A 178 10.30 12.88 -11.89
N PRO A 179 9.58 12.64 -10.80
CA PRO A 179 9.97 13.09 -9.47
C PRO A 179 11.38 12.62 -9.12
N LYS A 180 12.30 13.56 -8.87
CA LYS A 180 13.70 13.25 -8.50
C LYS A 180 13.86 12.82 -7.05
N ASN A 181 12.90 13.14 -6.20
CA ASN A 181 12.87 12.83 -4.77
C ASN A 181 12.36 11.42 -4.46
N LEU A 182 11.77 10.72 -5.44
CA LEU A 182 11.27 9.36 -5.26
C LEU A 182 12.36 8.31 -5.57
N PRO A 183 12.35 7.19 -4.86
CA PRO A 183 13.16 6.03 -5.24
C PRO A 183 12.77 5.53 -6.63
N VAL A 184 13.74 5.20 -7.47
CA VAL A 184 13.47 4.65 -8.82
C VAL A 184 12.62 3.39 -8.74
N ALA A 185 12.82 2.55 -7.72
CA ALA A 185 12.00 1.36 -7.48
C ALA A 185 10.51 1.70 -7.26
N ALA A 186 10.21 2.79 -6.56
CA ALA A 186 8.84 3.25 -6.37
C ALA A 186 8.23 3.73 -7.69
N ILE A 187 9.00 4.47 -8.50
CA ILE A 187 8.55 4.94 -9.81
C ILE A 187 8.25 3.76 -10.74
N HIS A 188 9.08 2.73 -10.75
CA HIS A 188 8.83 1.52 -11.55
C HIS A 188 7.54 0.80 -11.15
N ALA A 189 7.15 0.86 -9.89
CA ALA A 189 5.96 0.21 -9.37
C ALA A 189 4.66 1.00 -9.61
N LEU A 190 4.72 2.23 -10.11
CA LEU A 190 3.53 3.03 -10.37
C LEU A 190 2.60 2.35 -11.39
N PRO A 191 1.28 2.35 -11.14
CA PRO A 191 0.32 1.89 -12.12
C PRO A 191 0.33 2.78 -13.37
N SER A 192 0.26 2.16 -14.54
CA SER A 192 0.25 2.87 -15.81
C SER A 192 -0.71 2.21 -16.80
N VAL A 193 -1.35 3.02 -17.63
CA VAL A 193 -2.26 2.58 -18.69
C VAL A 193 -1.58 2.70 -20.04
N TRP A 194 -1.67 1.63 -20.81
CA TRP A 194 -1.04 1.47 -22.10
C TRP A 194 -2.09 1.17 -23.17
N LEU A 195 -1.88 1.76 -24.36
CA LEU A 195 -2.64 1.44 -25.55
C LEU A 195 -1.78 0.60 -26.49
N THR A 196 -2.28 -0.57 -26.88
CA THR A 196 -1.65 -1.40 -27.90
C THR A 196 -2.50 -1.36 -29.17
N TYR A 197 -1.89 -0.86 -30.26
CA TYR A 197 -2.48 -0.81 -31.58
C TYR A 197 -1.49 -1.29 -32.64
N ARG A 198 -1.90 -2.18 -33.52
CA ARG A 198 -1.05 -2.77 -34.59
C ARG A 198 0.32 -3.24 -34.07
N LYS A 199 0.33 -3.98 -32.94
CA LYS A 199 1.52 -4.53 -32.25
C LYS A 199 2.48 -3.47 -31.65
N LYS A 200 2.12 -2.19 -31.66
CA LYS A 200 2.87 -1.12 -30.99
C LYS A 200 2.16 -0.73 -29.70
N SER A 201 2.90 -0.61 -28.62
CA SER A 201 2.36 -0.19 -27.32
C SER A 201 2.87 1.20 -26.97
N HIS A 202 1.95 2.08 -26.59
CA HIS A 202 2.22 3.44 -26.17
C HIS A 202 1.66 3.66 -24.76
N ILE A 203 2.41 4.34 -23.91
CA ILE A 203 1.92 4.75 -22.60
C ILE A 203 0.95 5.92 -22.79
N LEU A 204 -0.21 5.87 -22.13
CA LEU A 204 -1.21 6.92 -22.12
C LEU A 204 -1.21 7.70 -20.80
N ALA A 205 -1.12 6.99 -19.69
CA ALA A 205 -1.16 7.59 -18.37
C ALA A 205 -0.31 6.80 -17.38
N ALA A 206 0.22 7.47 -16.36
CA ALA A 206 0.87 6.87 -15.22
C ALA A 206 0.57 7.72 -13.99
N LYS A 207 0.18 7.07 -12.90
CA LYS A 207 -0.29 7.71 -11.68
C LYS A 207 0.71 8.75 -11.17
N GLY A 208 0.24 9.97 -10.97
CA GLY A 208 1.05 11.09 -10.50
C GLY A 208 2.12 11.63 -11.46
N VAL A 209 2.35 10.99 -12.63
CA VAL A 209 3.47 11.33 -13.54
C VAL A 209 3.01 11.72 -14.94
N LEU A 210 1.99 11.05 -15.46
CA LEU A 210 1.45 11.32 -16.80
C LEU A 210 -0.07 11.24 -16.76
N THR A 211 -0.72 12.30 -17.21
CA THR A 211 -2.19 12.38 -17.25
C THR A 211 -2.72 12.18 -18.67
N HIS A 212 -3.94 11.66 -18.77
CA HIS A 212 -4.69 11.54 -20.02
C HIS A 212 -6.16 11.87 -19.74
N GLN A 213 -6.80 12.65 -20.61
CA GLN A 213 -8.19 13.14 -20.41
C GLN A 213 -9.23 12.02 -20.17
N ASP A 214 -9.03 10.85 -20.76
CA ASP A 214 -9.96 9.71 -20.67
C ASP A 214 -9.62 8.74 -19.54
N ILE A 215 -8.56 8.98 -18.75
CA ILE A 215 -8.03 8.05 -17.74
C ILE A 215 -7.88 8.76 -16.40
N GLN A 216 -8.51 8.23 -15.39
CA GLN A 216 -8.43 8.71 -14.02
C GLN A 216 -7.91 7.62 -13.10
N PHE A 217 -6.96 7.98 -12.24
CA PHE A 217 -6.50 7.15 -11.13
C PHE A 217 -7.07 7.69 -9.83
N ASP A 218 -7.68 6.81 -9.05
CA ASP A 218 -8.20 7.14 -7.73
C ASP A 218 -7.56 6.20 -6.70
N ASP A 219 -7.20 6.72 -5.53
CA ASP A 219 -6.84 5.90 -4.39
C ASP A 219 -8.08 5.62 -3.56
N LYS A 220 -8.34 4.36 -3.30
CA LYS A 220 -9.16 4.02 -2.14
C LYS A 220 -8.28 4.23 -0.92
N ILE A 221 -8.77 5.08 -0.01
CA ILE A 221 -8.14 5.29 1.29
C ILE A 221 -7.97 3.91 1.96
N TRP A 222 -6.78 3.63 2.41
CA TRP A 222 -6.35 2.35 3.00
C TRP A 222 -6.96 2.06 4.37
N PHE A 223 -7.81 2.95 4.87
CA PHE A 223 -8.33 2.93 6.22
C PHE A 223 -9.85 2.79 6.22
#